data_307d243d7eaf3f9285ee18a4d723860c
#
_entry.id   307d243d7eaf3f9285ee18a4d723860c
#
_cell.length_a   1.000
_cell.length_b   1.000
_cell.length_c   1.000
_cell.angle_alpha   90.00
_cell.angle_beta   90.00
_cell.angle_gamma   90.00
#
_symmetry.space_group_name_H-M   'P 1'
#
loop_
_entity.id
_entity.type
_entity.pdbx_description
1 polymer ?
#
loop_
_entity_poly.entity_id
_entity_poly.type
_entity_poly.pdbx_seq_one_letter_code
_entity_poly.pdbx_strand_id
1 'polypeptide(L)'
;MSRGLGDVYKRQNIYLRYAALFITSTPDEAAKTLRALKLDNKTVNTVSKLVELSKMDIEETEPAVRTALNKYGRDFLPLWHELMMAVIQASEDITGISNPAKVKHLLTLKRLGTDILARGDCFTIKDLDISGNDLIEYGLQGHEIGETLKSLLDIVIENPKLNDKATLIAMIEHIK
;
A
#
# COMPACT_ATOMS: atom_id res chain seq x y z
N MET A 1 -32.16 -3.42 -22.10
CA MET A 1 -30.89 -4.15 -22.19
C MET A 1 -30.52 -4.61 -20.78
N SER A 2 -30.69 -5.87 -20.53
CA SER A 2 -30.34 -6.53 -19.26
C SER A 2 -28.81 -6.56 -19.16
N ARG A 3 -28.22 -5.70 -18.32
CA ARG A 3 -26.84 -5.89 -17.89
C ARG A 3 -26.81 -7.13 -17.01
N GLY A 4 -26.31 -8.23 -17.60
CA GLY A 4 -26.44 -9.55 -17.02
C GLY A 4 -25.79 -9.68 -15.66
N LEU A 5 -26.45 -10.42 -14.78
CA LEU A 5 -25.94 -10.92 -13.48
C LEU A 5 -24.51 -11.51 -13.59
N GLY A 6 -24.08 -11.94 -14.77
CA GLY A 6 -22.73 -12.45 -15.03
C GLY A 6 -21.60 -11.43 -14.84
N ASP A 7 -21.84 -10.11 -14.99
CA ASP A 7 -20.81 -9.08 -14.79
C ASP A 7 -20.60 -8.74 -13.31
N VAL A 8 -21.63 -8.92 -12.48
CA VAL A 8 -21.53 -8.74 -11.02
C VAL A 8 -20.73 -9.88 -10.40
N TYR A 9 -20.87 -11.11 -10.91
CA TYR A 9 -20.12 -12.28 -10.43
C TYR A 9 -18.64 -12.31 -10.85
N LYS A 10 -18.27 -11.69 -11.97
CA LYS A 10 -16.88 -11.60 -12.43
C LYS A 10 -16.02 -10.63 -11.58
N ARG A 11 -16.63 -9.76 -10.78
CA ARG A 11 -15.94 -8.76 -9.95
C ARG A 11 -15.71 -9.19 -8.51
N GLN A 12 -16.07 -10.39 -8.11
CA GLN A 12 -15.76 -10.86 -6.76
C GLN A 12 -14.31 -11.34 -6.70
N ASN A 13 -13.41 -10.40 -6.43
CA ASN A 13 -12.01 -10.71 -6.19
C ASN A 13 -11.90 -11.69 -5.00
N ILE A 14 -11.40 -12.90 -5.26
CA ILE A 14 -11.28 -13.97 -4.26
C ILE A 14 -10.48 -13.51 -3.03
N TYR A 15 -9.48 -12.63 -3.22
CA TYR A 15 -8.68 -12.10 -2.13
C TYR A 15 -9.50 -11.25 -1.16
N LEU A 16 -10.45 -10.44 -1.68
CA LEU A 16 -11.35 -9.63 -0.86
C LEU A 16 -12.29 -10.49 -0.02
N ARG A 17 -12.79 -11.58 -0.60
CA ARG A 17 -13.67 -12.52 0.12
C ARG A 17 -12.94 -13.18 1.28
N TYR A 18 -11.71 -13.67 1.05
CA TYR A 18 -10.91 -14.23 2.12
C TYR A 18 -10.50 -13.17 3.14
N ALA A 19 -10.08 -11.98 2.71
CA ALA A 19 -9.73 -10.91 3.64
C ALA A 19 -10.90 -10.49 4.53
N ALA A 20 -12.12 -10.44 3.99
CA ALA A 20 -13.33 -10.16 4.76
C ALA A 20 -13.61 -11.24 5.83
N LEU A 21 -13.38 -12.54 5.51
CA LEU A 21 -13.52 -13.63 6.49
C LEU A 21 -12.53 -13.51 7.65
N PHE A 22 -11.34 -12.97 7.39
CA PHE A 22 -10.27 -12.82 8.38
C PHE A 22 -10.13 -11.39 8.91
N ILE A 23 -11.14 -10.52 8.71
CA ILE A 23 -11.03 -9.10 9.06
C ILE A 23 -10.76 -8.86 10.56
N THR A 24 -11.21 -9.77 11.42
CA THR A 24 -10.97 -9.72 12.86
C THR A 24 -9.76 -10.53 13.32
N SER A 25 -9.20 -11.38 12.45
CA SER A 25 -8.03 -12.22 12.75
C SER A 25 -6.73 -11.43 12.61
N THR A 26 -5.63 -11.97 13.14
CA THR A 26 -4.29 -11.46 12.84
C THR A 26 -3.85 -11.91 11.43
N PRO A 27 -2.90 -11.20 10.78
CA PRO A 27 -2.34 -11.62 9.50
C PRO A 27 -1.75 -13.03 9.54
N ASP A 28 -1.10 -13.40 10.65
CA ASP A 28 -0.49 -14.71 10.84
C ASP A 28 -1.52 -15.83 10.96
N GLU A 29 -2.61 -15.61 11.70
CA GLU A 29 -3.73 -16.56 11.80
C GLU A 29 -4.39 -16.77 10.43
N ALA A 30 -4.61 -15.69 9.68
CA ALA A 30 -5.11 -15.76 8.32
C ALA A 30 -4.16 -16.59 7.43
N ALA A 31 -2.87 -16.29 7.45
CA ALA A 31 -1.85 -17.00 6.69
C ALA A 31 -1.81 -18.50 7.05
N LYS A 32 -1.81 -18.83 8.35
CA LYS A 32 -1.80 -20.22 8.84
C LYS A 32 -3.02 -21.00 8.34
N THR A 33 -4.20 -20.41 8.47
CA THR A 33 -5.46 -21.05 8.05
C THR A 33 -5.49 -21.25 6.53
N LEU A 34 -5.11 -20.24 5.74
CA LEU A 34 -5.10 -20.35 4.28
C LEU A 34 -4.09 -21.38 3.77
N ARG A 35 -2.91 -21.50 4.42
CA ARG A 35 -1.95 -22.57 4.13
C ARG A 35 -2.50 -23.96 4.47
N ALA A 36 -3.20 -24.09 5.61
CA ALA A 36 -3.85 -25.35 5.99
C ALA A 36 -4.93 -25.76 4.97
N LEU A 37 -5.60 -24.80 4.34
CA LEU A 37 -6.53 -25.00 3.23
C LEU A 37 -5.83 -25.25 1.89
N LYS A 38 -4.49 -25.33 1.86
CA LYS A 38 -3.66 -25.57 0.67
C LYS A 38 -3.83 -24.54 -0.45
N LEU A 39 -4.11 -23.29 -0.08
CA LEU A 39 -4.13 -22.19 -1.06
C LEU A 39 -2.72 -21.82 -1.50
N ASP A 40 -2.60 -21.26 -2.70
CA ASP A 40 -1.32 -20.84 -3.26
C ASP A 40 -0.70 -19.66 -2.49
N ASN A 41 0.63 -19.53 -2.58
CA ASN A 41 1.37 -18.51 -1.86
C ASN A 41 0.95 -17.07 -2.21
N LYS A 42 0.54 -16.82 -3.46
CA LYS A 42 0.07 -15.51 -3.87
C LYS A 42 -1.21 -15.14 -3.12
N THR A 43 -2.16 -16.07 -3.06
CA THR A 43 -3.41 -15.89 -2.30
C THR A 43 -3.13 -15.66 -0.82
N VAL A 44 -2.32 -16.52 -0.18
CA VAL A 44 -1.94 -16.37 1.23
C VAL A 44 -1.33 -14.99 1.49
N ASN A 45 -0.31 -14.60 0.73
CA ASN A 45 0.39 -13.34 0.93
C ASN A 45 -0.51 -12.12 0.68
N THR A 46 -1.33 -12.16 -0.38
CA THR A 46 -2.24 -11.04 -0.70
C THR A 46 -3.28 -10.84 0.39
N VAL A 47 -3.91 -11.92 0.84
CA VAL A 47 -4.93 -11.86 1.90
C VAL A 47 -4.32 -11.39 3.23
N SER A 48 -3.17 -11.95 3.63
CA SER A 48 -2.51 -11.55 4.89
C SER A 48 -2.14 -10.06 4.90
N LYS A 49 -1.63 -9.54 3.78
CA LYS A 49 -1.35 -8.10 3.63
C LYS A 49 -2.61 -7.24 3.68
N LEU A 50 -3.71 -7.69 3.07
CA LEU A 50 -4.99 -6.98 3.15
C LEU A 50 -5.54 -6.95 4.58
N VAL A 51 -5.43 -8.06 5.32
CA VAL A 51 -5.81 -8.13 6.74
C VAL A 51 -4.90 -7.22 7.58
N GLU A 52 -3.60 -7.19 7.32
CA GLU A 52 -2.66 -6.27 8.00
C GLU A 52 -3.05 -4.82 7.75
N LEU A 53 -3.19 -4.44 6.48
CA LEU A 53 -3.52 -3.08 6.07
C LEU A 53 -4.88 -2.62 6.58
N SER A 54 -5.86 -3.53 6.70
CA SER A 54 -7.20 -3.20 7.21
C SER A 54 -7.22 -2.75 8.68
N LYS A 55 -6.15 -3.04 9.43
CA LYS A 55 -5.98 -2.65 10.83
C LYS A 55 -5.15 -1.38 11.01
N MET A 56 -4.57 -0.87 9.93
CA MET A 56 -3.78 0.35 10.00
C MET A 56 -4.69 1.57 9.94
N ASP A 57 -4.36 2.53 10.76
CA ASP A 57 -4.88 3.90 10.66
C ASP A 57 -3.91 4.69 9.79
N ILE A 58 -4.31 4.99 8.56
CA ILE A 58 -3.50 5.74 7.60
C ILE A 58 -3.95 7.19 7.68
N GLU A 59 -3.04 8.09 8.01
CA GLU A 59 -3.33 9.53 8.04
C GLU A 59 -3.71 10.05 6.64
N GLU A 60 -4.59 11.06 6.60
CA GLU A 60 -5.04 11.73 5.37
C GLU A 60 -3.95 12.67 4.81
N THR A 61 -2.72 12.17 4.70
CA THR A 61 -1.57 12.92 4.17
C THR A 61 -0.91 12.18 3.01
N GLU A 62 -0.32 12.92 2.08
CA GLU A 62 0.37 12.30 0.95
C GLU A 62 1.58 11.44 1.38
N PRO A 63 2.43 11.86 2.36
CA PRO A 63 3.52 11.02 2.86
C PRO A 63 3.03 9.69 3.43
N ALA A 64 1.96 9.69 4.25
CA ALA A 64 1.40 8.47 4.82
C ALA A 64 0.89 7.50 3.74
N VAL A 65 0.25 8.05 2.69
CA VAL A 65 -0.20 7.24 1.54
C VAL A 65 0.98 6.71 0.72
N ARG A 66 2.04 7.51 0.47
CA ARG A 66 3.26 7.01 -0.20
C ARG A 66 3.95 5.92 0.61
N THR A 67 4.02 6.05 1.93
CA THR A 67 4.53 5.01 2.83
C THR A 67 3.72 3.72 2.72
N ALA A 68 2.40 3.81 2.68
CA ALA A 68 1.53 2.64 2.47
C ALA A 68 1.75 2.02 1.08
N LEU A 69 1.88 2.83 0.02
CA LEU A 69 2.21 2.37 -1.33
C LEU A 69 3.59 1.70 -1.39
N ASN A 70 4.59 2.22 -0.67
CA ASN A 70 5.91 1.59 -0.55
C ASN A 70 5.80 0.20 0.06
N LYS A 71 5.12 0.09 1.19
CA LYS A 71 5.04 -1.16 1.97
C LYS A 71 4.20 -2.23 1.28
N TYR A 72 3.05 -1.86 0.72
CA TYR A 72 2.05 -2.82 0.21
C TYR A 72 2.02 -2.91 -1.32
N GLY A 73 2.55 -1.93 -2.02
CA GLY A 73 2.53 -1.84 -3.47
C GLY A 73 1.28 -1.13 -4.02
N ARG A 74 1.37 -0.67 -5.27
CA ARG A 74 0.31 0.11 -5.94
C ARG A 74 -1.00 -0.66 -6.13
N ASP A 75 -0.94 -1.97 -6.25
CA ASP A 75 -2.11 -2.81 -6.51
C ASP A 75 -2.96 -3.07 -5.26
N PHE A 76 -2.39 -2.85 -4.07
CA PHE A 76 -3.10 -3.10 -2.80
C PHE A 76 -4.07 -1.99 -2.42
N LEU A 77 -3.78 -0.75 -2.76
CA LEU A 77 -4.61 0.40 -2.35
C LEU A 77 -6.06 0.31 -2.88
N PRO A 78 -6.31 -0.02 -4.16
CA PRO A 78 -7.66 -0.24 -4.67
C PRO A 78 -8.38 -1.40 -3.97
N LEU A 79 -7.68 -2.53 -3.76
CA LEU A 79 -8.25 -3.70 -3.10
C LEU A 79 -8.60 -3.43 -1.64
N TRP A 80 -7.71 -2.76 -0.91
CA TRP A 80 -7.95 -2.34 0.46
C TRP A 80 -9.15 -1.40 0.58
N HIS A 81 -9.23 -0.40 -0.31
CA HIS A 81 -10.37 0.51 -0.32
C HIS A 81 -11.70 -0.22 -0.54
N GLU A 82 -11.75 -1.16 -1.50
CA GLU A 82 -12.93 -1.97 -1.78
C GLU A 82 -13.31 -2.85 -0.57
N LEU A 83 -12.31 -3.48 0.07
CA LEU A 83 -12.50 -4.26 1.29
C LEU A 83 -13.10 -3.41 2.41
N MET A 84 -12.51 -2.25 2.70
CA MET A 84 -12.93 -1.40 3.80
C MET A 84 -14.32 -0.80 3.58
N MET A 85 -14.65 -0.44 2.34
CA MET A 85 -16.02 0.01 1.99
C MET A 85 -17.04 -1.11 2.21
N ALA A 86 -16.71 -2.34 1.81
CA ALA A 86 -17.59 -3.49 2.03
C ALA A 86 -17.79 -3.80 3.54
N VAL A 87 -16.72 -3.66 4.34
CA VAL A 87 -16.79 -3.85 5.80
C VAL A 87 -17.66 -2.79 6.47
N ILE A 88 -17.55 -1.51 6.05
CA ILE A 88 -18.39 -0.44 6.58
C ILE A 88 -19.85 -0.71 6.23
N GLN A 89 -20.16 -1.05 4.97
CA GLN A 89 -21.52 -1.34 4.55
C GLN A 89 -22.12 -2.51 5.30
N ALA A 90 -21.37 -3.62 5.44
CA ALA A 90 -21.83 -4.78 6.22
C ALA A 90 -22.09 -4.43 7.71
N SER A 91 -21.26 -3.58 8.29
CA SER A 91 -21.46 -3.11 9.66
C SER A 91 -22.74 -2.27 9.78
N GLU A 92 -23.00 -1.37 8.81
CA GLU A 92 -24.22 -0.56 8.77
C GLU A 92 -25.48 -1.43 8.61
N ASP A 93 -25.44 -2.43 7.71
CA ASP A 93 -26.55 -3.37 7.48
C ASP A 93 -26.89 -4.18 8.74
N ILE A 94 -25.89 -4.53 9.56
CA ILE A 94 -26.08 -5.32 10.78
C ILE A 94 -26.52 -4.44 11.95
N THR A 95 -25.91 -3.27 12.12
CA THR A 95 -26.11 -2.44 13.33
C THR A 95 -27.15 -1.34 13.15
N GLY A 96 -27.48 -0.99 11.91
CA GLY A 96 -28.29 0.20 11.57
C GLY A 96 -27.55 1.53 11.81
N ILE A 97 -26.23 1.48 12.13
CA ILE A 97 -25.43 2.67 12.46
C ILE A 97 -24.53 3.02 11.28
N SER A 98 -24.81 4.16 10.65
CA SER A 98 -23.95 4.70 9.58
C SER A 98 -22.69 5.36 10.14
N ASN A 99 -21.58 5.25 9.39
CA ASN A 99 -20.31 5.90 9.74
C ASN A 99 -19.78 6.76 8.58
N PRO A 100 -20.41 7.93 8.33
CA PRO A 100 -20.03 8.80 7.22
C PRO A 100 -18.61 9.36 7.34
N ALA A 101 -18.09 9.50 8.57
CA ALA A 101 -16.72 9.96 8.80
C ALA A 101 -15.71 8.95 8.25
N LYS A 102 -15.91 7.65 8.52
CA LYS A 102 -15.06 6.58 7.96
C LYS A 102 -15.16 6.51 6.43
N VAL A 103 -16.36 6.64 5.88
CA VAL A 103 -16.55 6.67 4.42
C VAL A 103 -15.78 7.84 3.80
N LYS A 104 -15.90 9.04 4.37
CA LYS A 104 -15.17 10.24 3.92
C LYS A 104 -13.66 10.03 3.99
N HIS A 105 -13.16 9.48 5.09
CA HIS A 105 -11.75 9.13 5.27
C HIS A 105 -11.25 8.22 4.15
N LEU A 106 -11.92 7.11 3.88
CA LEU A 106 -11.54 6.19 2.81
C LEU A 106 -11.55 6.84 1.42
N LEU A 107 -12.53 7.70 1.14
CA LEU A 107 -12.60 8.43 -0.13
C LEU A 107 -11.44 9.42 -0.27
N THR A 108 -11.04 10.09 0.82
CA THR A 108 -9.86 10.97 0.84
C THR A 108 -8.59 10.19 0.53
N LEU A 109 -8.36 9.06 1.22
CA LEU A 109 -7.18 8.21 0.98
C LEU A 109 -7.14 7.66 -0.45
N LYS A 110 -8.29 7.24 -0.98
CA LYS A 110 -8.39 6.81 -2.38
C LYS A 110 -7.99 7.91 -3.34
N ARG A 111 -8.49 9.14 -3.13
CA ARG A 111 -8.15 10.31 -3.96
C ARG A 111 -6.65 10.59 -3.90
N LEU A 112 -6.08 10.72 -2.69
CA LEU A 112 -4.64 10.95 -2.50
C LEU A 112 -3.81 9.89 -3.22
N GLY A 113 -4.13 8.61 -3.06
CA GLY A 113 -3.41 7.53 -3.74
C GLY A 113 -3.53 7.58 -5.26
N THR A 114 -4.70 7.93 -5.78
CA THR A 114 -4.91 8.11 -7.22
C THR A 114 -4.07 9.27 -7.75
N ASP A 115 -4.03 10.40 -7.04
CA ASP A 115 -3.27 11.59 -7.41
C ASP A 115 -1.76 11.30 -7.39
N ILE A 116 -1.25 10.61 -6.36
CA ILE A 116 0.15 10.17 -6.22
C ILE A 116 0.55 9.28 -7.41
N LEU A 117 -0.26 8.27 -7.73
CA LEU A 117 0.02 7.36 -8.84
C LEU A 117 -0.06 8.07 -10.21
N ALA A 118 -0.98 9.02 -10.38
CA ALA A 118 -1.12 9.79 -11.62
C ALA A 118 0.05 10.75 -11.85
N ARG A 119 0.62 11.33 -10.78
CA ARG A 119 1.81 12.17 -10.86
C ARG A 119 3.10 11.36 -11.07
N GLY A 120 3.07 10.05 -10.80
CA GLY A 120 4.28 9.23 -10.81
C GLY A 120 5.24 9.54 -9.66
N ASP A 121 4.70 9.91 -8.49
CA ASP A 121 5.52 10.18 -7.31
C ASP A 121 6.41 8.98 -6.98
N CYS A 122 7.64 9.26 -6.51
CA CYS A 122 8.55 8.25 -6.01
C CYS A 122 8.07 7.68 -4.67
N PHE A 123 7.94 6.37 -4.58
CA PHE A 123 7.63 5.65 -3.34
C PHE A 123 8.34 4.29 -3.25
N THR A 124 9.21 3.95 -4.20
CA THR A 124 10.08 2.76 -4.10
C THR A 124 11.52 3.14 -4.44
N ILE A 125 12.48 2.33 -3.97
CA ILE A 125 13.91 2.53 -4.31
C ILE A 125 14.13 2.59 -5.83
N LYS A 126 13.31 1.89 -6.62
CA LYS A 126 13.43 1.89 -8.09
C LYS A 126 12.96 3.18 -8.74
N ASP A 127 12.16 3.96 -8.03
CA ASP A 127 11.63 5.24 -8.51
C ASP A 127 12.56 6.41 -8.12
N LEU A 128 13.64 6.16 -7.34
CA LEU A 128 14.65 7.17 -7.03
C LEU A 128 15.45 7.55 -8.27
N ASP A 129 15.73 8.82 -8.43
CA ASP A 129 16.58 9.36 -9.50
C ASP A 129 18.09 9.18 -9.21
N ILE A 130 18.41 8.20 -8.39
CA ILE A 130 19.76 7.74 -8.07
C ILE A 130 19.75 6.22 -7.93
N SER A 131 20.81 5.58 -8.40
CA SER A 131 20.98 4.13 -8.36
C SER A 131 22.10 3.69 -7.42
N GLY A 132 22.17 2.38 -7.12
CA GLY A 132 23.29 1.82 -6.38
C GLY A 132 24.65 2.01 -7.10
N ASN A 133 24.68 2.06 -8.46
CA ASN A 133 25.88 2.32 -9.20
C ASN A 133 26.39 3.76 -9.00
N ASP A 134 25.49 4.73 -8.95
CA ASP A 134 25.85 6.11 -8.65
C ASP A 134 26.47 6.24 -7.26
N LEU A 135 25.97 5.47 -6.29
CA LEU A 135 26.52 5.44 -4.93
C LEU A 135 27.91 4.76 -4.88
N ILE A 136 28.14 3.75 -5.71
CA ILE A 136 29.47 3.13 -5.86
C ILE A 136 30.46 4.15 -6.45
N GLU A 137 30.07 4.88 -7.48
CA GLU A 137 30.89 5.96 -8.07
C GLU A 137 31.18 7.06 -7.05
N TYR A 138 30.26 7.34 -6.15
CA TYR A 138 30.44 8.28 -5.03
C TYR A 138 31.34 7.72 -3.91
N GLY A 139 31.69 6.42 -3.94
CA GLY A 139 32.61 5.78 -3.01
C GLY A 139 31.97 4.95 -1.91
N LEU A 140 30.64 4.72 -1.92
CA LEU A 140 29.98 3.83 -0.97
C LEU A 140 30.16 2.36 -1.38
N GLN A 141 30.16 1.45 -0.40
CA GLN A 141 30.36 0.02 -0.63
C GLN A 141 29.43 -0.88 0.20
N GLY A 142 29.15 -2.04 -0.34
CA GLY A 142 28.47 -3.11 0.38
C GLY A 142 27.10 -2.71 0.97
N HIS A 143 26.94 -2.86 2.27
CA HIS A 143 25.71 -2.62 2.99
C HIS A 143 25.29 -1.12 3.03
N GLU A 144 26.27 -0.22 3.03
CA GLU A 144 26.03 1.23 3.07
C GLU A 144 25.17 1.71 1.89
N ILE A 145 25.30 1.09 0.72
CA ILE A 145 24.51 1.43 -0.47
C ILE A 145 23.02 1.24 -0.21
N GLY A 146 22.66 0.08 0.35
CA GLY A 146 21.27 -0.24 0.63
C GLY A 146 20.65 0.65 1.71
N GLU A 147 21.40 0.95 2.76
CA GLU A 147 20.95 1.84 3.82
C GLU A 147 20.79 3.27 3.34
N THR A 148 21.75 3.78 2.54
CA THR A 148 21.66 5.12 1.97
C THR A 148 20.47 5.25 1.03
N LEU A 149 20.24 4.27 0.12
CA LEU A 149 19.05 4.30 -0.75
C LEU A 149 17.76 4.30 0.04
N LYS A 150 17.70 3.55 1.14
CA LYS A 150 16.51 3.52 1.99
C LYS A 150 16.30 4.86 2.70
N SER A 151 17.36 5.44 3.26
CA SER A 151 17.28 6.77 3.91
C SER A 151 16.88 7.88 2.94
N LEU A 152 17.42 7.86 1.72
CA LEU A 152 17.04 8.80 0.65
C LEU A 152 15.56 8.61 0.27
N LEU A 153 15.09 7.36 0.16
CA LEU A 153 13.70 7.08 -0.14
C LEU A 153 12.77 7.63 0.94
N ASP A 154 13.10 7.45 2.23
CA ASP A 154 12.30 7.98 3.33
C ASP A 154 12.17 9.51 3.24
N ILE A 155 13.26 10.22 2.88
CA ILE A 155 13.25 11.68 2.63
C ILE A 155 12.36 12.05 1.43
N VAL A 156 12.47 11.30 0.33
CA VAL A 156 11.69 11.56 -0.89
C VAL A 156 10.20 11.23 -0.69
N ILE A 157 9.87 10.24 0.11
CA ILE A 157 8.47 9.94 0.49
C ILE A 157 7.84 11.15 1.18
N GLU A 158 8.57 11.85 2.03
CA GLU A 158 8.11 13.08 2.67
C GLU A 158 7.99 14.23 1.65
N ASN A 159 8.98 14.40 0.80
CA ASN A 159 9.02 15.48 -0.19
C ASN A 159 9.49 14.99 -1.58
N PRO A 160 8.56 14.59 -2.49
CA PRO A 160 8.90 14.07 -3.81
C PRO A 160 9.69 15.04 -4.72
N LYS A 161 9.64 16.34 -4.41
CA LYS A 161 10.40 17.35 -5.17
C LYS A 161 11.92 17.23 -5.02
N LEU A 162 12.35 16.48 -3.99
CA LEU A 162 13.77 16.22 -3.73
C LEU A 162 14.30 15.05 -4.57
N ASN A 163 13.44 14.37 -5.34
CA ASN A 163 13.85 13.26 -6.17
C ASN A 163 14.51 13.76 -7.48
N ASP A 164 15.68 14.34 -7.34
CA ASP A 164 16.57 14.66 -8.45
C ASP A 164 18.00 14.26 -8.07
N LYS A 165 18.77 13.76 -9.02
CA LYS A 165 20.09 13.16 -8.80
C LYS A 165 21.07 14.10 -8.07
N ALA A 166 21.10 15.37 -8.44
CA ALA A 166 22.05 16.33 -7.86
C ALA A 166 21.70 16.60 -6.39
N THR A 167 20.41 16.80 -6.11
CA THR A 167 19.89 17.00 -4.74
C THR A 167 20.15 15.77 -3.87
N LEU A 168 19.89 14.56 -4.39
CA LEU A 168 20.10 13.31 -3.65
C LEU A 168 21.57 13.07 -3.33
N ILE A 169 22.50 13.37 -4.27
CA ILE A 169 23.94 13.28 -4.03
C ILE A 169 24.37 14.27 -2.93
N ALA A 170 23.92 15.51 -2.96
CA ALA A 170 24.25 16.50 -1.93
C ALA A 170 23.77 16.08 -0.54
N MET A 171 22.64 15.36 -0.44
CA MET A 171 22.11 14.86 0.82
C MET A 171 22.96 13.75 1.43
N ILE A 172 23.68 12.96 0.63
CA ILE A 172 24.52 11.86 1.13
C ILE A 172 25.61 12.39 2.08
N GLU A 173 26.13 13.61 1.83
CA GLU A 173 27.13 14.26 2.69
C GLU A 173 26.61 14.55 4.10
N HIS A 174 25.31 14.67 4.25
CA HIS A 174 24.65 14.97 5.54
C HIS A 174 24.10 13.73 6.27
N ILE A 175 24.05 12.58 5.58
CA ILE A 175 23.56 11.30 6.14
C ILE A 175 24.73 10.50 6.78
N LYS A 176 25.99 10.83 6.42
CA LYS A 176 27.20 10.28 7.06
C LYS A 176 27.44 10.97 8.39
#